data_1f60bf25b97e46a36a79d75d5a373597
#
_entry.id   1f60bf25b97e46a36a79d75d5a373597
#
_cell.length_a   1.000
_cell.length_b   1.000
_cell.length_c   1.000
_cell.angle_alpha   90.00
_cell.angle_beta   90.00
_cell.angle_gamma   90.00
#
_symmetry.space_group_name_H-M   'P 1'
#
loop_
_entity.id
_entity.type
_entity.pdbx_description
1 polymer ?
#
loop_
_entity_poly.entity_id
_entity_poly.type
_entity_poly.pdbx_seq_one_letter_code
_entity_poly.pdbx_strand_id
1 'polypeptide(L)'
;MVESGVDRDEGVAYDVDLRIAILSRGPRLYSTRRLVEEAKKRGLDPYVADPMKFSLFVADGRIDILHNGEPFNYDAVIPRIGHSITKHGVAVLRHLEQLGIWTANTGAGILKSRDKLHASQILARNRIPVPRTTYVRDIIDVETAVDFVGGLPVVIKVTQGTQGQGVFLRHTIREARNLVQGLLLTGRSILVQEYIAESHGKDIRALVVGDRVVASMRRRARGREFRSNYHLNGTVENVDLPKEYEEAACRAARVLGLHVAGVDLLEAKNGPLVLEVNSSPGLEGIEKASGVNVAGEIIDYVTSETAFAEIDLDQLLRTVPGAGVLSLQIRNHPVLVGQPLASLFKPNVDIPVFALSRDNSLLWNPSDELQLRYEDVLICYGELTELRTSLRQAMLDVPQKAFDVPTSEETNA
;
A
#
# COMPACT_ATOMS: atom_id res chain seq x y z
N MET A 1 -19.80 29.82 31.24
CA MET A 1 -20.50 29.44 30.01
C MET A 1 -20.05 30.39 28.92
N VAL A 2 -19.13 29.99 28.12
CA VAL A 2 -18.79 30.60 26.81
C VAL A 2 -18.55 29.43 25.88
N GLU A 3 -19.52 29.19 25.01
CA GLU A 3 -19.43 28.23 23.91
C GLU A 3 -18.49 28.83 22.89
N SER A 4 -17.35 28.18 22.64
CA SER A 4 -16.50 28.44 21.48
C SER A 4 -16.89 27.48 20.37
N GLY A 5 -17.87 27.89 19.57
CA GLY A 5 -18.15 27.29 18.28
C GLY A 5 -16.94 27.55 17.36
N VAL A 6 -16.17 26.52 17.05
CA VAL A 6 -15.17 26.58 15.98
C VAL A 6 -15.93 26.37 14.67
N ASP A 7 -16.18 27.48 13.99
CA ASP A 7 -16.69 27.54 12.62
C ASP A 7 -15.62 26.94 11.68
N ARG A 8 -15.88 25.77 11.10
CA ARG A 8 -14.94 25.03 10.23
C ARG A 8 -15.21 25.27 8.74
N ASP A 9 -15.60 26.49 8.39
CA ASP A 9 -15.95 26.84 7.01
C ASP A 9 -15.15 28.04 6.45
N GLU A 10 -13.92 28.26 6.95
CA GLU A 10 -12.97 29.10 6.23
C GLU A 10 -12.26 28.24 5.19
N GLY A 11 -12.74 28.28 3.95
CA GLY A 11 -12.11 27.66 2.80
C GLY A 11 -10.66 28.13 2.68
N VAL A 12 -9.72 27.21 2.77
CA VAL A 12 -8.31 27.45 2.47
C VAL A 12 -8.26 27.96 1.03
N ALA A 13 -7.83 29.22 0.85
CA ALA A 13 -7.59 29.78 -0.50
C ALA A 13 -6.39 29.04 -1.09
N TYR A 14 -6.64 28.15 -2.04
CA TYR A 14 -5.61 27.44 -2.76
C TYR A 14 -4.92 28.36 -3.76
N ASP A 15 -3.63 28.15 -3.98
CA ASP A 15 -2.86 28.85 -5.01
C ASP A 15 -3.54 28.63 -6.37
N VAL A 16 -3.92 29.71 -7.04
CA VAL A 16 -4.89 29.73 -8.15
C VAL A 16 -4.36 29.06 -9.43
N ASP A 17 -3.07 28.70 -9.47
CA ASP A 17 -2.40 28.17 -10.65
C ASP A 17 -2.25 26.63 -10.70
N LEU A 18 -2.73 25.88 -9.69
CA LEU A 18 -2.59 24.42 -9.66
C LEU A 18 -3.41 23.71 -10.74
N ARG A 19 -2.75 23.06 -11.69
CA ARG A 19 -3.36 22.33 -12.79
C ARG A 19 -3.45 20.84 -12.47
N ILE A 20 -4.68 20.33 -12.32
CA ILE A 20 -4.93 18.94 -11.98
C ILE A 20 -5.51 18.20 -13.19
N ALA A 21 -4.99 16.98 -13.46
CA ALA A 21 -5.59 16.09 -14.43
C ALA A 21 -6.11 14.80 -13.77
N ILE A 22 -7.22 14.27 -14.30
CA ILE A 22 -7.82 13.02 -13.89
C ILE A 22 -7.64 12.02 -15.03
N LEU A 23 -6.81 10.97 -14.83
CA LEU A 23 -6.62 9.94 -15.84
C LEU A 23 -7.80 8.98 -15.85
N SER A 24 -8.72 9.14 -16.80
CA SER A 24 -9.91 8.32 -16.90
C SER A 24 -10.38 8.15 -18.34
N ARG A 25 -10.72 6.91 -18.75
CA ARG A 25 -11.40 6.64 -20.04
C ARG A 25 -12.88 7.00 -20.04
N GLY A 26 -13.45 7.24 -18.88
CA GLY A 26 -14.89 7.46 -18.71
C GLY A 26 -15.20 8.77 -18.00
N PRO A 27 -15.23 9.92 -18.70
CA PRO A 27 -15.53 11.21 -18.07
C PRO A 27 -16.93 11.26 -17.44
N ARG A 28 -17.86 10.41 -17.92
CA ARG A 28 -19.23 10.29 -17.39
C ARG A 28 -19.38 9.29 -16.25
N LEU A 29 -18.33 8.51 -15.90
CA LEU A 29 -18.36 7.61 -14.74
C LEU A 29 -18.54 8.41 -13.45
N TYR A 30 -19.34 7.88 -12.54
CA TYR A 30 -19.68 8.56 -11.28
C TYR A 30 -18.45 9.16 -10.59
N SER A 31 -17.43 8.34 -10.29
CA SER A 31 -16.24 8.79 -9.57
C SER A 31 -15.47 9.89 -10.32
N THR A 32 -15.35 9.79 -11.66
CA THR A 32 -14.66 10.81 -12.46
C THR A 32 -15.44 12.13 -12.44
N ARG A 33 -16.76 12.07 -12.62
CA ARG A 33 -17.63 13.25 -12.58
C ARG A 33 -17.58 13.92 -11.20
N ARG A 34 -17.66 13.13 -10.11
CA ARG A 34 -17.59 13.67 -8.75
C ARG A 34 -16.27 14.40 -8.48
N LEU A 35 -15.14 13.83 -8.89
CA LEU A 35 -13.83 14.50 -8.78
C LEU A 35 -13.78 15.81 -9.57
N VAL A 36 -14.32 15.84 -10.79
CA VAL A 36 -14.42 17.07 -11.59
C VAL A 36 -15.31 18.12 -10.90
N GLU A 37 -16.48 17.71 -10.41
CA GLU A 37 -17.41 18.60 -9.71
C GLU A 37 -16.76 19.21 -8.45
N GLU A 38 -16.09 18.42 -7.65
CA GLU A 38 -15.46 18.87 -6.41
C GLU A 38 -14.22 19.74 -6.65
N ALA A 39 -13.42 19.45 -7.68
CA ALA A 39 -12.32 20.32 -8.09
C ALA A 39 -12.83 21.71 -8.56
N LYS A 40 -13.87 21.74 -9.37
CA LYS A 40 -14.47 23.00 -9.83
C LYS A 40 -15.06 23.84 -8.69
N LYS A 41 -15.69 23.20 -7.69
CA LYS A 41 -16.17 23.92 -6.49
C LYS A 41 -15.05 24.63 -5.71
N ARG A 42 -13.82 24.12 -5.82
CA ARG A 42 -12.60 24.68 -5.19
C ARG A 42 -11.84 25.65 -6.09
N GLY A 43 -12.45 26.06 -7.20
CA GLY A 43 -11.86 27.03 -8.14
C GLY A 43 -10.83 26.42 -9.10
N LEU A 44 -10.63 25.10 -9.10
CA LEU A 44 -9.73 24.42 -10.01
C LEU A 44 -10.41 24.10 -11.35
N ASP A 45 -9.63 24.03 -12.43
CA ASP A 45 -10.11 23.58 -13.76
C ASP A 45 -9.50 22.22 -14.12
N PRO A 46 -10.11 21.09 -13.65
CA PRO A 46 -9.56 19.76 -13.83
C PRO A 46 -9.74 19.26 -15.27
N TYR A 47 -8.67 18.73 -15.85
CA TYR A 47 -8.69 18.09 -17.15
C TYR A 47 -8.90 16.58 -17.04
N VAL A 48 -9.83 16.00 -17.80
CA VAL A 48 -10.03 14.55 -17.87
C VAL A 48 -9.26 14.00 -19.07
N ALA A 49 -8.16 13.32 -18.82
CA ALA A 49 -7.28 12.73 -19.82
C ALA A 49 -7.52 11.23 -19.98
N ASP A 50 -7.78 10.77 -21.21
CA ASP A 50 -7.85 9.34 -21.52
C ASP A 50 -6.43 8.75 -21.56
N PRO A 51 -6.08 7.81 -20.66
CA PRO A 51 -4.74 7.19 -20.67
C PRO A 51 -4.33 6.59 -22.01
N MET A 52 -5.28 6.19 -22.85
CA MET A 52 -5.03 5.57 -24.14
C MET A 52 -4.62 6.56 -25.25
N LYS A 53 -4.64 7.85 -24.95
CA LYS A 53 -4.36 8.92 -25.93
C LYS A 53 -3.05 9.66 -25.67
N PHE A 54 -2.19 9.10 -24.85
CA PHE A 54 -0.86 9.64 -24.60
C PHE A 54 0.16 9.11 -25.61
N SER A 55 1.05 10.01 -26.03
CA SER A 55 2.28 9.69 -26.74
C SER A 55 3.47 10.00 -25.84
N LEU A 56 4.32 8.99 -25.60
CA LEU A 56 5.46 9.07 -24.70
C LEU A 56 6.74 9.16 -25.54
N PHE A 57 7.49 10.22 -25.35
CA PHE A 57 8.77 10.42 -26.01
C PHE A 57 9.92 10.16 -25.05
N VAL A 58 10.92 9.39 -25.49
CA VAL A 58 12.12 9.07 -24.74
C VAL A 58 13.33 9.19 -25.63
N ALA A 59 14.28 10.03 -25.25
CA ALA A 59 15.59 10.17 -25.89
C ALA A 59 16.67 10.36 -24.84
N ASP A 60 17.94 10.39 -25.24
CA ASP A 60 19.05 10.65 -24.33
C ASP A 60 18.92 12.02 -23.67
N GLY A 61 18.83 12.01 -22.33
CA GLY A 61 18.65 13.21 -21.51
C GLY A 61 17.34 13.95 -21.68
N ARG A 62 16.35 13.38 -22.40
CA ARG A 62 15.07 14.03 -22.64
C ARG A 62 13.90 13.04 -22.63
N ILE A 63 12.89 13.39 -21.83
CA ILE A 63 11.57 12.76 -21.86
C ILE A 63 10.50 13.82 -22.04
N ASP A 64 9.47 13.52 -22.85
CA ASP A 64 8.34 14.40 -23.12
C ASP A 64 7.04 13.59 -23.22
N ILE A 65 5.90 14.25 -23.03
CA ILE A 65 4.60 13.62 -23.10
C ILE A 65 3.59 14.52 -23.81
N LEU A 66 2.81 13.91 -24.72
CA LEU A 66 1.72 14.56 -25.40
C LEU A 66 0.42 13.83 -25.08
N HIS A 67 -0.68 14.56 -24.97
CA HIS A 67 -2.04 14.01 -24.93
C HIS A 67 -2.86 14.57 -26.08
N ASN A 68 -3.42 13.71 -26.94
CA ASN A 68 -4.09 14.10 -28.20
C ASN A 68 -3.23 14.97 -29.12
N GLY A 69 -1.88 14.81 -29.10
CA GLY A 69 -0.95 15.60 -29.91
C GLY A 69 -0.51 16.93 -29.28
N GLU A 70 -1.09 17.35 -28.15
CA GLU A 70 -0.75 18.57 -27.45
C GLU A 70 0.13 18.30 -26.21
N PRO A 71 1.01 19.23 -25.82
CA PRO A 71 1.80 19.12 -24.60
C PRO A 71 0.92 18.94 -23.35
N PHE A 72 1.32 18.00 -22.48
CA PHE A 72 0.59 17.72 -21.25
C PHE A 72 1.28 18.38 -20.05
N ASN A 73 0.83 19.58 -19.71
CA ASN A 73 1.40 20.44 -18.67
C ASN A 73 0.47 20.50 -17.45
N TYR A 74 0.60 19.56 -16.53
CA TYR A 74 -0.17 19.48 -15.28
C TYR A 74 0.77 19.27 -14.11
N ASP A 75 0.36 19.74 -12.93
CA ASP A 75 1.18 19.69 -11.71
C ASP A 75 0.86 18.43 -10.90
N ALA A 76 -0.42 17.99 -10.96
CA ALA A 76 -0.89 16.78 -10.28
C ALA A 76 -1.80 15.92 -11.13
N VAL A 77 -1.77 14.62 -10.88
CA VAL A 77 -2.58 13.63 -11.59
C VAL A 77 -3.29 12.67 -10.61
N ILE A 78 -4.60 12.53 -10.80
CA ILE A 78 -5.42 11.55 -10.08
C ILE A 78 -5.68 10.34 -10.98
N PRO A 79 -5.05 9.17 -10.75
CA PRO A 79 -5.22 8.00 -11.60
C PRO A 79 -6.54 7.28 -11.30
N ARG A 80 -7.39 7.17 -12.33
CA ARG A 80 -8.61 6.35 -12.34
C ARG A 80 -8.47 5.23 -13.38
N ILE A 81 -7.36 4.50 -13.29
CA ILE A 81 -6.98 3.47 -14.25
C ILE A 81 -7.81 2.21 -13.99
N GLY A 82 -8.58 1.78 -15.00
CA GLY A 82 -9.32 0.52 -14.97
C GLY A 82 -8.39 -0.70 -15.08
N HIS A 83 -8.86 -1.87 -14.63
CA HIS A 83 -8.09 -3.11 -14.67
C HIS A 83 -7.66 -3.50 -16.10
N SER A 84 -8.54 -3.31 -17.09
CA SER A 84 -8.30 -3.69 -18.50
C SER A 84 -7.15 -2.92 -19.16
N ILE A 85 -6.77 -1.76 -18.63
CA ILE A 85 -5.69 -0.92 -19.18
C ILE A 85 -4.53 -0.74 -18.20
N THR A 86 -4.40 -1.63 -17.20
CA THR A 86 -3.37 -1.51 -16.15
C THR A 86 -1.98 -1.31 -16.71
N LYS A 87 -1.57 -2.17 -17.65
CA LYS A 87 -0.20 -2.13 -18.22
C LYS A 87 0.09 -0.78 -18.88
N HIS A 88 -0.84 -0.30 -19.72
CA HIS A 88 -0.67 0.95 -20.44
C HIS A 88 -0.79 2.16 -19.50
N GLY A 89 -1.83 2.20 -18.65
CA GLY A 89 -2.03 3.30 -17.70
C GLY A 89 -0.88 3.48 -16.72
N VAL A 90 -0.27 2.37 -16.27
CA VAL A 90 0.93 2.43 -15.43
C VAL A 90 2.15 2.92 -16.22
N ALA A 91 2.29 2.58 -17.50
CA ALA A 91 3.37 3.13 -18.32
C ALA A 91 3.26 4.66 -18.46
N VAL A 92 2.04 5.17 -18.65
CA VAL A 92 1.77 6.62 -18.67
C VAL A 92 2.12 7.25 -17.32
N LEU A 93 1.65 6.67 -16.20
CA LEU A 93 1.95 7.19 -14.86
C LEU A 93 3.45 7.27 -14.58
N ARG A 94 4.20 6.19 -14.86
CA ARG A 94 5.65 6.17 -14.67
C ARG A 94 6.35 7.26 -15.48
N HIS A 95 5.85 7.55 -16.67
CA HIS A 95 6.40 8.61 -17.49
C HIS A 95 6.12 9.99 -16.89
N LEU A 96 4.91 10.20 -16.35
CA LEU A 96 4.55 11.43 -15.64
C LEU A 96 5.38 11.61 -14.35
N GLU A 97 5.58 10.53 -13.59
CA GLU A 97 6.44 10.51 -12.40
C GLU A 97 7.90 10.91 -12.74
N GLN A 98 8.44 10.43 -13.87
CA GLN A 98 9.78 10.82 -14.34
C GLN A 98 9.86 12.29 -14.79
N LEU A 99 8.75 12.89 -15.19
CA LEU A 99 8.63 14.32 -15.48
C LEU A 99 8.43 15.18 -14.21
N GLY A 100 8.40 14.55 -13.04
CA GLY A 100 8.18 15.26 -11.75
C GLY A 100 6.72 15.64 -11.50
N ILE A 101 5.77 15.11 -12.27
CA ILE A 101 4.35 15.37 -12.05
C ILE A 101 3.87 14.52 -10.87
N TRP A 102 3.30 15.17 -9.87
CA TRP A 102 2.81 14.47 -8.69
C TRP A 102 1.62 13.56 -9.04
N THR A 103 1.58 12.36 -8.45
CA THR A 103 0.52 11.38 -8.71
C THR A 103 -0.11 10.91 -7.39
N ALA A 104 -1.45 11.00 -7.28
CA ALA A 104 -2.19 10.58 -6.10
C ALA A 104 -1.99 9.08 -5.75
N ASN A 105 -1.63 8.26 -6.72
CA ASN A 105 -1.15 6.89 -6.53
C ASN A 105 -0.07 6.61 -7.57
N THR A 106 1.06 6.08 -7.15
CA THR A 106 2.16 5.78 -8.07
C THR A 106 1.86 4.58 -8.96
N GLY A 107 2.49 4.52 -10.12
CA GLY A 107 2.43 3.35 -11.00
C GLY A 107 2.91 2.07 -10.32
N ALA A 108 3.93 2.18 -9.47
CA ALA A 108 4.44 1.08 -8.65
C ALA A 108 3.42 0.60 -7.62
N GLY A 109 2.77 1.51 -6.89
CA GLY A 109 1.72 1.21 -5.90
C GLY A 109 0.52 0.52 -6.55
N ILE A 110 0.09 1.01 -7.72
CA ILE A 110 -1.00 0.39 -8.49
C ILE A 110 -0.67 -1.05 -8.89
N LEU A 111 0.55 -1.33 -9.36
CA LEU A 111 0.95 -2.70 -9.72
C LEU A 111 1.01 -3.62 -8.51
N LYS A 112 1.61 -3.18 -7.39
CA LYS A 112 1.68 -3.94 -6.15
C LYS A 112 0.28 -4.33 -5.65
N SER A 113 -0.66 -3.38 -5.63
CA SER A 113 -2.01 -3.62 -5.15
C SER A 113 -2.84 -4.55 -6.05
N ARG A 114 -2.56 -4.59 -7.35
CA ARG A 114 -3.28 -5.42 -8.33
C ARG A 114 -2.78 -6.86 -8.42
N ASP A 115 -1.58 -7.12 -7.98
CA ASP A 115 -1.06 -8.47 -7.81
C ASP A 115 -1.43 -8.98 -6.41
N LYS A 116 -2.44 -9.85 -6.34
CA LYS A 116 -2.96 -10.36 -5.07
C LYS A 116 -1.91 -11.08 -4.22
N LEU A 117 -1.00 -11.83 -4.87
CA LEU A 117 0.07 -12.52 -4.15
C LEU A 117 1.08 -11.52 -3.61
N HIS A 118 1.57 -10.62 -4.46
CA HIS A 118 2.54 -9.61 -4.08
C HIS A 118 1.99 -8.68 -2.99
N ALA A 119 0.74 -8.23 -3.10
CA ALA A 119 0.08 -7.45 -2.06
C ALA A 119 0.07 -8.20 -0.73
N SER A 120 -0.38 -9.48 -0.72
CA SER A 120 -0.40 -10.31 0.49
C SER A 120 0.99 -10.50 1.11
N GLN A 121 2.03 -10.69 0.29
CA GLN A 121 3.42 -10.81 0.75
C GLN A 121 3.91 -9.52 1.44
N ILE A 122 3.63 -8.34 0.83
CA ILE A 122 3.99 -7.03 1.39
C ILE A 122 3.25 -6.82 2.72
N LEU A 123 1.94 -7.05 2.75
CA LEU A 123 1.12 -6.88 3.95
C LEU A 123 1.61 -7.78 5.09
N ALA A 124 1.80 -9.07 4.83
CA ALA A 124 2.27 -10.04 5.83
C ALA A 124 3.66 -9.69 6.36
N ARG A 125 4.62 -9.32 5.48
CA ARG A 125 5.96 -8.89 5.89
C ARG A 125 5.92 -7.68 6.83
N ASN A 126 4.96 -6.78 6.63
CA ASN A 126 4.77 -5.59 7.46
C ASN A 126 3.83 -5.84 8.66
N ARG A 127 3.60 -7.12 9.03
CA ARG A 127 2.76 -7.52 10.17
C ARG A 127 1.35 -6.91 10.13
N ILE A 128 0.81 -6.73 8.93
CA ILE A 128 -0.59 -6.34 8.72
C ILE A 128 -1.40 -7.62 8.63
N PRO A 129 -2.44 -7.78 9.46
CA PRO A 129 -3.22 -9.01 9.47
C PRO A 129 -3.90 -9.29 8.12
N VAL A 130 -3.67 -10.48 7.58
CA VAL A 130 -4.28 -10.97 6.33
C VAL A 130 -4.78 -12.40 6.55
N PRO A 131 -5.79 -12.88 5.82
CA PRO A 131 -6.15 -14.28 5.85
C PRO A 131 -4.98 -15.16 5.40
N ARG A 132 -4.76 -16.29 6.06
CA ARG A 132 -3.69 -17.25 5.67
C ARG A 132 -3.87 -17.64 4.23
N THR A 133 -2.82 -17.56 3.43
CA THR A 133 -2.89 -17.72 1.98
C THR A 133 -1.68 -18.50 1.48
N THR A 134 -1.92 -19.51 0.65
CA THR A 134 -0.90 -20.32 0.00
C THR A 134 -1.03 -20.21 -1.52
N TYR A 135 0.09 -20.06 -2.22
CA TYR A 135 0.16 -20.06 -3.67
C TYR A 135 0.40 -21.48 -4.18
N VAL A 136 -0.43 -21.95 -5.11
CA VAL A 136 -0.40 -23.31 -5.64
C VAL A 136 -0.13 -23.30 -7.14
N ARG A 137 0.86 -24.09 -7.56
CA ARG A 137 1.23 -24.31 -8.97
C ARG A 137 1.13 -25.78 -9.39
N ASP A 138 1.08 -26.69 -8.44
CA ASP A 138 0.92 -28.11 -8.69
C ASP A 138 -0.27 -28.67 -7.93
N ILE A 139 -0.94 -29.68 -8.53
CA ILE A 139 -2.07 -30.37 -7.91
C ILE A 139 -1.66 -31.14 -6.66
N ILE A 140 -0.41 -31.61 -6.60
CA ILE A 140 0.11 -32.37 -5.47
C ILE A 140 0.14 -31.54 -4.18
N ASP A 141 0.26 -30.20 -4.31
CA ASP A 141 0.39 -29.29 -3.18
C ASP A 141 -0.95 -28.89 -2.56
N VAL A 142 -2.10 -29.30 -3.14
CA VAL A 142 -3.44 -28.82 -2.72
C VAL A 142 -3.76 -29.22 -1.28
N GLU A 143 -3.48 -30.45 -0.88
CA GLU A 143 -3.76 -30.92 0.50
C GLU A 143 -2.91 -30.17 1.50
N THR A 144 -1.59 -30.11 1.25
CA THR A 144 -0.65 -29.33 2.07
C THR A 144 -1.04 -27.86 2.13
N ALA A 145 -1.47 -27.26 1.00
CA ALA A 145 -1.93 -25.88 0.96
C ALA A 145 -3.18 -25.65 1.83
N VAL A 146 -4.12 -26.60 1.82
CA VAL A 146 -5.32 -26.56 2.67
C VAL A 146 -4.95 -26.65 4.15
N ASP A 147 -4.01 -27.51 4.51
CA ASP A 147 -3.53 -27.65 5.90
C ASP A 147 -2.82 -26.38 6.38
N PHE A 148 -1.96 -25.78 5.55
CA PHE A 148 -1.29 -24.49 5.87
C PHE A 148 -2.24 -23.34 6.16
N VAL A 149 -3.39 -23.30 5.47
CA VAL A 149 -4.38 -22.25 5.71
C VAL A 149 -5.35 -22.58 6.84
N GLY A 150 -5.19 -23.74 7.50
CA GLY A 150 -5.93 -24.13 8.69
C GLY A 150 -7.10 -25.07 8.42
N GLY A 151 -7.11 -25.74 7.28
CA GLY A 151 -8.12 -26.74 6.92
C GLY A 151 -9.31 -26.20 6.16
N LEU A 152 -10.30 -27.08 5.98
CA LEU A 152 -11.53 -26.77 5.28
C LEU A 152 -12.57 -26.08 6.19
N PRO A 153 -13.46 -25.26 5.61
CA PRO A 153 -13.57 -24.89 4.19
C PRO A 153 -12.51 -23.88 3.76
N VAL A 154 -12.18 -23.84 2.47
CA VAL A 154 -11.19 -22.92 1.90
C VAL A 154 -11.77 -22.10 0.75
N VAL A 155 -11.21 -20.91 0.56
CA VAL A 155 -11.47 -20.06 -0.60
C VAL A 155 -10.37 -20.23 -1.64
N ILE A 156 -10.73 -20.65 -2.85
CA ILE A 156 -9.80 -20.76 -3.98
C ILE A 156 -9.99 -19.55 -4.87
N LYS A 157 -8.88 -18.85 -5.18
CA LYS A 157 -8.89 -17.62 -5.99
C LYS A 157 -7.92 -17.75 -7.15
N VAL A 158 -8.29 -17.26 -8.32
CA VAL A 158 -7.31 -16.99 -9.38
C VAL A 158 -6.62 -15.66 -9.12
N THR A 159 -5.31 -15.58 -9.39
CA THR A 159 -4.52 -14.35 -9.14
C THR A 159 -4.96 -13.18 -10.03
N GLN A 160 -5.49 -13.47 -11.22
CA GLN A 160 -6.01 -12.49 -12.17
C GLN A 160 -7.54 -12.60 -12.24
N GLY A 161 -8.24 -11.57 -11.88
CA GLY A 161 -9.70 -11.47 -11.91
C GLY A 161 -10.19 -10.27 -11.12
N THR A 162 -11.34 -9.73 -11.51
CA THR A 162 -11.99 -8.58 -10.86
C THR A 162 -13.40 -8.92 -10.44
N GLN A 163 -13.99 -8.12 -9.54
CA GLN A 163 -15.40 -8.20 -9.15
C GLN A 163 -15.86 -9.59 -8.62
N GLY A 164 -14.95 -10.34 -7.96
CA GLY A 164 -15.27 -11.65 -7.42
C GLY A 164 -15.34 -12.79 -8.46
N GLN A 165 -15.02 -12.52 -9.72
CA GLN A 165 -14.87 -13.59 -10.72
C GLN A 165 -13.63 -14.42 -10.40
N GLY A 166 -13.78 -15.77 -10.42
CA GLY A 166 -12.71 -16.69 -10.08
C GLY A 166 -12.43 -16.82 -8.58
N VAL A 167 -13.44 -16.61 -7.72
CA VAL A 167 -13.40 -16.85 -6.28
C VAL A 167 -14.42 -17.93 -5.92
N PHE A 168 -13.95 -19.01 -5.28
CA PHE A 168 -14.75 -20.22 -5.05
C PHE A 168 -14.56 -20.73 -3.62
N LEU A 169 -15.65 -20.98 -2.90
CA LEU A 169 -15.65 -21.67 -1.61
C LEU A 169 -15.71 -23.18 -1.83
N ARG A 170 -14.86 -23.95 -1.14
CA ARG A 170 -14.83 -25.41 -1.21
C ARG A 170 -14.81 -26.02 0.18
N HIS A 171 -15.64 -27.03 0.35
CA HIS A 171 -15.87 -27.68 1.64
C HIS A 171 -15.17 -29.03 1.78
N THR A 172 -14.70 -29.60 0.68
CA THR A 172 -14.01 -30.91 0.68
C THR A 172 -12.72 -30.85 -0.13
N ILE A 173 -11.74 -31.67 0.26
CA ILE A 173 -10.46 -31.82 -0.47
C ILE A 173 -10.69 -32.21 -1.93
N ARG A 174 -11.63 -33.15 -2.18
CA ARG A 174 -11.94 -33.57 -3.54
C ARG A 174 -12.44 -32.43 -4.42
N GLU A 175 -13.33 -31.58 -3.91
CA GLU A 175 -13.81 -30.40 -4.65
C GLU A 175 -12.68 -29.39 -4.89
N ALA A 176 -11.81 -29.18 -3.88
CA ALA A 176 -10.67 -28.28 -4.00
C ALA A 176 -9.70 -28.77 -5.08
N ARG A 177 -9.30 -30.05 -5.04
CA ARG A 177 -8.41 -30.67 -6.04
C ARG A 177 -8.98 -30.58 -7.46
N ASN A 178 -10.23 -30.99 -7.66
CA ASN A 178 -10.86 -30.95 -8.98
C ASN A 178 -10.91 -29.54 -9.56
N LEU A 179 -11.23 -28.54 -8.73
CA LEU A 179 -11.24 -27.14 -9.16
C LEU A 179 -9.82 -26.64 -9.50
N VAL A 180 -8.85 -26.90 -8.62
CA VAL A 180 -7.45 -26.49 -8.83
C VAL A 180 -6.91 -27.13 -10.10
N GLN A 181 -7.13 -28.43 -10.32
CA GLN A 181 -6.72 -29.13 -11.53
C GLN A 181 -7.29 -28.47 -12.79
N GLY A 182 -8.60 -28.17 -12.81
CA GLY A 182 -9.23 -27.49 -13.94
C GLY A 182 -8.67 -26.09 -14.20
N LEU A 183 -8.37 -25.34 -13.14
CA LEU A 183 -7.79 -23.98 -13.25
C LEU A 183 -6.33 -24.01 -13.71
N LEU A 184 -5.52 -24.97 -13.23
CA LEU A 184 -4.12 -25.13 -13.65
C LEU A 184 -4.00 -25.44 -15.13
N LEU A 185 -4.91 -26.24 -15.71
CA LEU A 185 -4.96 -26.51 -17.15
C LEU A 185 -5.15 -25.26 -18.00
N THR A 186 -5.71 -24.17 -17.44
CA THR A 186 -5.84 -22.88 -18.11
C THR A 186 -4.61 -21.98 -17.98
N GLY A 187 -3.52 -22.47 -17.38
CA GLY A 187 -2.28 -21.72 -17.15
C GLY A 187 -2.41 -20.64 -16.05
N ARG A 188 -3.49 -20.65 -15.27
CA ARG A 188 -3.72 -19.63 -14.23
C ARG A 188 -3.01 -19.99 -12.94
N SER A 189 -2.53 -18.97 -12.27
CA SER A 189 -1.98 -19.07 -10.91
C SER A 189 -3.11 -19.03 -9.88
N ILE A 190 -2.99 -19.82 -8.83
CA ILE A 190 -4.05 -20.07 -7.86
C ILE A 190 -3.59 -19.73 -6.45
N LEU A 191 -4.48 -19.10 -5.69
CA LEU A 191 -4.35 -18.91 -4.26
C LEU A 191 -5.39 -19.79 -3.54
N VAL A 192 -4.93 -20.55 -2.56
CA VAL A 192 -5.76 -21.20 -1.54
C VAL A 192 -5.70 -20.33 -0.29
N GLN A 193 -6.86 -19.89 0.20
CA GLN A 193 -6.95 -18.94 1.29
C GLN A 193 -7.91 -19.45 2.37
N GLU A 194 -7.57 -19.13 3.61
CA GLU A 194 -8.42 -19.35 4.77
C GLU A 194 -9.81 -18.75 4.55
N TYR A 195 -10.84 -19.51 4.91
CA TYR A 195 -12.20 -19.01 4.92
C TYR A 195 -12.54 -18.42 6.30
N ILE A 196 -12.92 -17.16 6.32
CA ILE A 196 -13.30 -16.45 7.54
C ILE A 196 -14.82 -16.54 7.71
N ALA A 197 -15.26 -17.46 8.55
CA ALA A 197 -16.67 -17.79 8.72
C ALA A 197 -17.49 -16.62 9.27
N GLU A 198 -16.90 -15.82 10.15
CA GLU A 198 -17.50 -14.63 10.75
C GLU A 198 -17.87 -13.57 9.71
N SER A 199 -17.17 -13.56 8.58
CA SER A 199 -17.41 -12.66 7.45
C SER A 199 -18.16 -13.30 6.28
N HIS A 200 -18.90 -14.39 6.52
CA HIS A 200 -19.71 -14.99 5.46
C HIS A 200 -20.68 -13.99 4.84
N GLY A 201 -20.52 -13.72 3.55
CA GLY A 201 -21.39 -12.80 2.79
C GLY A 201 -21.28 -11.33 3.21
N LYS A 202 -20.29 -10.95 3.98
CA LYS A 202 -20.06 -9.55 4.39
C LYS A 202 -18.58 -9.17 4.40
N ASP A 203 -18.31 -7.93 4.14
CA ASP A 203 -17.02 -7.30 4.34
C ASP A 203 -17.19 -5.80 4.62
N ILE A 204 -16.11 -5.17 5.04
CA ILE A 204 -16.03 -3.73 5.26
C ILE A 204 -15.11 -3.15 4.20
N ARG A 205 -15.54 -2.06 3.56
CA ARG A 205 -14.68 -1.21 2.75
C ARG A 205 -14.37 0.07 3.49
N ALA A 206 -13.10 0.26 3.86
CA ALA A 206 -12.57 1.52 4.32
C ALA A 206 -11.97 2.30 3.15
N LEU A 207 -12.31 3.57 3.02
CA LEU A 207 -11.68 4.46 2.03
C LEU A 207 -10.63 5.30 2.71
N VAL A 208 -9.39 5.07 2.31
CA VAL A 208 -8.20 5.78 2.80
C VAL A 208 -7.87 6.91 1.84
N VAL A 209 -7.62 8.09 2.38
CA VAL A 209 -7.08 9.27 1.69
C VAL A 209 -5.96 9.82 2.55
N GLY A 210 -4.73 9.82 2.01
CA GLY A 210 -3.53 10.09 2.81
C GLY A 210 -3.36 9.06 3.91
N ASP A 211 -3.30 9.53 5.14
CA ASP A 211 -3.06 8.73 6.34
C ASP A 211 -4.31 8.42 7.17
N ARG A 212 -5.51 8.71 6.66
CA ARG A 212 -6.75 8.52 7.40
C ARG A 212 -7.84 7.81 6.59
N VAL A 213 -8.72 7.12 7.29
CA VAL A 213 -9.98 6.61 6.73
C VAL A 213 -10.98 7.76 6.71
N VAL A 214 -11.41 8.19 5.51
CA VAL A 214 -12.38 9.28 5.34
C VAL A 214 -13.82 8.81 5.34
N ALA A 215 -14.06 7.55 4.94
CA ALA A 215 -15.38 6.94 4.94
C ALA A 215 -15.26 5.42 5.01
N SER A 216 -16.30 4.78 5.52
CA SER A 216 -16.38 3.32 5.57
C SER A 216 -17.80 2.82 5.31
N MET A 217 -17.90 1.62 4.73
CA MET A 217 -19.17 0.96 4.51
C MET A 217 -19.04 -0.54 4.70
N ARG A 218 -20.09 -1.16 5.24
CA ARG A 218 -20.24 -2.61 5.23
C ARG A 218 -21.03 -3.01 4.00
N ARG A 219 -20.52 -4.00 3.29
CA ARG A 219 -21.22 -4.63 2.15
C ARG A 219 -21.78 -5.96 2.60
N ARG A 220 -23.00 -6.27 2.20
CA ARG A 220 -23.65 -7.55 2.50
C ARG A 220 -24.18 -8.16 1.20
N ALA A 221 -23.86 -9.44 1.00
CA ALA A 221 -24.43 -10.25 -0.07
C ALA A 221 -25.92 -10.51 0.14
N ARG A 222 -26.63 -10.82 -0.92
CA ARG A 222 -28.02 -11.31 -0.85
C ARG A 222 -28.06 -12.84 -0.78
N GLY A 223 -28.95 -13.37 0.03
CA GLY A 223 -29.20 -14.79 0.12
C GLY A 223 -28.02 -15.58 0.72
N ARG A 224 -27.62 -16.68 0.07
CA ARG A 224 -26.55 -17.59 0.53
C ARG A 224 -25.19 -17.32 -0.15
N GLU A 225 -25.04 -16.21 -0.86
CA GLU A 225 -23.80 -15.86 -1.51
C GLU A 225 -22.74 -15.46 -0.45
N PHE A 226 -21.57 -16.07 -0.52
CA PHE A 226 -20.49 -15.78 0.43
C PHE A 226 -19.63 -14.57 0.02
N ARG A 227 -19.74 -14.11 -1.24
CA ARG A 227 -19.03 -12.93 -1.76
C ARG A 227 -19.88 -11.68 -1.56
N SER A 228 -19.34 -10.69 -0.90
CA SER A 228 -20.03 -9.44 -0.50
C SER A 228 -20.08 -8.34 -1.56
N ASN A 229 -19.62 -8.60 -2.80
CA ASN A 229 -19.50 -7.58 -3.84
C ASN A 229 -20.83 -6.87 -4.16
N TYR A 230 -20.84 -5.53 -4.04
CA TYR A 230 -21.99 -4.66 -4.34
C TYR A 230 -22.58 -4.87 -5.74
N HIS A 231 -21.71 -5.15 -6.74
CA HIS A 231 -22.14 -5.42 -8.12
C HIS A 231 -22.98 -6.70 -8.31
N LEU A 232 -23.05 -7.56 -7.27
CA LEU A 232 -23.90 -8.74 -7.24
C LEU A 232 -25.26 -8.48 -6.54
N ASN A 233 -25.76 -7.23 -6.58
CA ASN A 233 -26.99 -6.79 -5.90
C ASN A 233 -26.93 -6.86 -4.36
N GLY A 234 -25.74 -6.74 -3.78
CA GLY A 234 -25.56 -6.60 -2.33
C GLY A 234 -26.11 -5.26 -1.81
N THR A 235 -26.30 -5.18 -0.51
CA THR A 235 -26.63 -3.94 0.20
C THR A 235 -25.37 -3.32 0.79
N VAL A 236 -25.40 -1.98 0.97
CA VAL A 236 -24.36 -1.22 1.66
C VAL A 236 -24.97 -0.45 2.81
N GLU A 237 -24.25 -0.35 3.92
CA GLU A 237 -24.62 0.44 5.08
C GLU A 237 -23.39 1.19 5.61
N ASN A 238 -23.58 2.36 6.17
CA ASN A 238 -22.52 3.07 6.90
C ASN A 238 -22.07 2.25 8.10
N VAL A 239 -20.79 2.28 8.43
CA VAL A 239 -20.23 1.64 9.63
C VAL A 239 -19.14 2.50 10.21
N ASP A 240 -19.19 2.74 11.52
CA ASP A 240 -18.11 3.38 12.25
C ASP A 240 -17.07 2.33 12.58
N LEU A 241 -15.82 2.57 12.19
CA LEU A 241 -14.75 1.60 12.36
C LEU A 241 -14.11 1.71 13.75
N PRO A 242 -13.86 0.58 14.43
CA PRO A 242 -12.94 0.57 15.56
C PRO A 242 -11.54 1.01 15.09
N LYS A 243 -10.78 1.64 15.98
CA LYS A 243 -9.45 2.19 15.68
C LYS A 243 -8.48 1.16 15.06
N GLU A 244 -8.52 -0.08 15.51
CA GLU A 244 -7.70 -1.17 14.96
C GLU A 244 -7.98 -1.45 13.47
N TYR A 245 -9.23 -1.26 13.00
CA TYR A 245 -9.62 -1.41 11.60
C TYR A 245 -9.10 -0.24 10.76
N GLU A 246 -9.21 0.99 11.29
CA GLU A 246 -8.66 2.19 10.64
C GLU A 246 -7.14 2.09 10.50
N GLU A 247 -6.44 1.74 11.58
CA GLU A 247 -4.99 1.56 11.58
C GLU A 247 -4.55 0.47 10.57
N ALA A 248 -5.24 -0.67 10.53
CA ALA A 248 -4.95 -1.73 9.57
C ALA A 248 -5.15 -1.25 8.12
N ALA A 249 -6.23 -0.50 7.85
CA ALA A 249 -6.52 0.04 6.53
C ALA A 249 -5.47 1.08 6.09
N CYS A 250 -5.15 2.05 6.93
CA CYS A 250 -4.16 3.09 6.63
C CYS A 250 -2.76 2.48 6.42
N ARG A 251 -2.34 1.57 7.29
CA ARG A 251 -1.06 0.86 7.14
C ARG A 251 -1.01 0.04 5.86
N ALA A 252 -2.11 -0.64 5.48
CA ALA A 252 -2.19 -1.43 4.26
C ALA A 252 -2.04 -0.57 3.00
N ALA A 253 -2.71 0.59 2.93
CA ALA A 253 -2.56 1.53 1.84
C ALA A 253 -1.12 2.06 1.74
N ARG A 254 -0.56 2.50 2.87
CA ARG A 254 0.79 3.09 2.95
C ARG A 254 1.89 2.13 2.52
N VAL A 255 1.93 0.88 3.00
CA VAL A 255 3.00 -0.07 2.65
C VAL A 255 2.95 -0.52 1.18
N LEU A 256 1.80 -0.39 0.54
CA LEU A 256 1.64 -0.60 -0.90
C LEU A 256 2.00 0.64 -1.73
N GLY A 257 2.18 1.81 -1.10
CA GLY A 257 2.46 3.08 -1.76
C GLY A 257 1.22 3.68 -2.43
N LEU A 258 0.08 3.62 -1.73
CA LEU A 258 -1.19 4.18 -2.20
C LEU A 258 -1.68 5.25 -1.22
N HIS A 259 -1.92 6.45 -1.73
CA HIS A 259 -2.50 7.56 -0.97
C HIS A 259 -4.03 7.59 -1.06
N VAL A 260 -4.60 7.06 -2.16
CA VAL A 260 -6.06 6.93 -2.32
C VAL A 260 -6.39 5.48 -2.57
N ALA A 261 -6.98 4.81 -1.58
CA ALA A 261 -7.23 3.37 -1.63
C ALA A 261 -8.58 2.98 -1.02
N GLY A 262 -9.20 1.96 -1.61
CA GLY A 262 -10.30 1.23 -0.99
C GLY A 262 -9.79 -0.06 -0.38
N VAL A 263 -9.74 -0.15 0.93
CA VAL A 263 -9.26 -1.32 1.66
C VAL A 263 -10.45 -2.19 2.07
N ASP A 264 -10.45 -3.42 1.61
CA ASP A 264 -11.48 -4.41 1.95
C ASP A 264 -11.01 -5.23 3.14
N LEU A 265 -11.80 -5.25 4.21
CA LEU A 265 -11.50 -5.86 5.49
C LEU A 265 -12.52 -6.95 5.82
N LEU A 266 -12.06 -8.07 6.33
CA LEU A 266 -12.90 -9.10 6.94
C LEU A 266 -12.93 -8.92 8.46
N GLU A 267 -14.11 -9.10 9.04
CA GLU A 267 -14.31 -9.17 10.50
C GLU A 267 -14.00 -10.60 10.95
N ALA A 268 -12.91 -10.81 11.67
CA ALA A 268 -12.52 -12.11 12.24
C ALA A 268 -12.57 -12.06 13.77
N LYS A 269 -12.46 -13.24 14.42
CA LYS A 269 -12.50 -13.34 15.91
C LYS A 269 -11.48 -12.47 16.61
N ASN A 270 -10.31 -12.30 16.00
CA ASN A 270 -9.16 -11.63 16.60
C ASN A 270 -8.90 -10.26 15.94
N GLY A 271 -9.93 -9.60 15.42
CA GLY A 271 -9.80 -8.29 14.79
C GLY A 271 -9.86 -8.32 13.26
N PRO A 272 -9.48 -7.22 12.59
CA PRO A 272 -9.58 -7.09 11.14
C PRO A 272 -8.55 -7.93 10.40
N LEU A 273 -8.95 -8.47 9.24
CA LEU A 273 -8.04 -9.05 8.27
C LEU A 273 -8.16 -8.30 6.93
N VAL A 274 -7.06 -7.77 6.44
CA VAL A 274 -7.04 -7.08 5.14
C VAL A 274 -7.15 -8.11 4.03
N LEU A 275 -8.22 -8.03 3.26
CA LEU A 275 -8.52 -8.95 2.17
C LEU A 275 -7.92 -8.47 0.84
N GLU A 276 -8.07 -7.17 0.54
CA GLU A 276 -7.72 -6.57 -0.74
C GLU A 276 -7.52 -5.06 -0.57
N VAL A 277 -6.61 -4.47 -1.35
CA VAL A 277 -6.41 -3.02 -1.42
C VAL A 277 -6.58 -2.56 -2.87
N ASN A 278 -7.57 -1.70 -3.10
CA ASN A 278 -7.98 -1.23 -4.42
C ASN A 278 -7.44 0.17 -4.70
N SER A 279 -6.55 0.32 -5.69
CA SER A 279 -5.91 1.59 -6.08
C SER A 279 -6.81 2.56 -6.86
N SER A 280 -7.99 2.15 -7.28
CA SER A 280 -8.96 3.00 -7.98
C SER A 280 -10.38 2.68 -7.50
N PRO A 281 -10.68 2.93 -6.21
CA PRO A 281 -11.97 2.57 -5.61
C PRO A 281 -13.13 3.34 -6.25
N GLY A 282 -14.27 2.67 -6.45
CA GLY A 282 -15.52 3.33 -6.83
C GLY A 282 -16.05 4.17 -5.68
N LEU A 283 -16.46 5.40 -5.95
CA LEU A 283 -16.93 6.35 -4.92
C LEU A 283 -18.45 6.26 -4.68
N GLU A 284 -19.23 5.81 -5.68
CA GLU A 284 -20.69 5.87 -5.63
C GLU A 284 -21.30 5.15 -4.41
N GLY A 285 -20.90 3.91 -4.18
CA GLY A 285 -21.47 3.11 -3.09
C GLY A 285 -21.13 3.66 -1.71
N ILE A 286 -19.89 4.12 -1.53
CA ILE A 286 -19.43 4.61 -0.23
C ILE A 286 -19.94 6.02 0.07
N GLU A 287 -20.01 6.93 -0.91
CA GLU A 287 -20.62 8.26 -0.73
C GLU A 287 -22.12 8.14 -0.40
N LYS A 288 -22.84 7.22 -1.08
CA LYS A 288 -24.25 6.96 -0.78
C LYS A 288 -24.47 6.34 0.61
N ALA A 289 -23.59 5.46 1.04
CA ALA A 289 -23.72 4.77 2.32
C ALA A 289 -23.36 5.67 3.50
N SER A 290 -22.26 6.43 3.40
CA SER A 290 -21.71 7.23 4.49
C SER A 290 -22.24 8.68 4.53
N GLY A 291 -22.71 9.21 3.39
CA GLY A 291 -23.04 10.63 3.25
C GLY A 291 -21.80 11.55 3.16
N VAL A 292 -20.59 10.99 3.22
CA VAL A 292 -19.34 11.75 3.17
C VAL A 292 -19.00 12.15 1.74
N ASN A 293 -18.53 13.38 1.54
CA ASN A 293 -18.05 13.90 0.25
C ASN A 293 -16.61 13.40 -0.02
N VAL A 294 -16.50 12.12 -0.36
CA VAL A 294 -15.19 11.45 -0.56
C VAL A 294 -14.41 12.07 -1.72
N ALA A 295 -15.08 12.47 -2.78
CA ALA A 295 -14.42 13.15 -3.90
C ALA A 295 -13.79 14.48 -3.46
N GLY A 296 -14.46 15.22 -2.58
CA GLY A 296 -13.92 16.42 -1.95
C GLY A 296 -12.65 16.14 -1.14
N GLU A 297 -12.69 15.15 -0.26
CA GLU A 297 -11.53 14.73 0.54
C GLU A 297 -10.31 14.37 -0.33
N ILE A 298 -10.54 13.71 -1.48
CA ILE A 298 -9.45 13.38 -2.42
C ILE A 298 -8.89 14.65 -3.06
N ILE A 299 -9.72 15.61 -3.48
CA ILE A 299 -9.25 16.86 -4.08
C ILE A 299 -8.47 17.68 -3.07
N ASP A 300 -8.97 17.81 -1.83
CA ASP A 300 -8.28 18.54 -0.75
C ASP A 300 -6.91 17.94 -0.46
N TYR A 301 -6.83 16.61 -0.38
CA TYR A 301 -5.57 15.91 -0.19
C TYR A 301 -4.59 16.16 -1.36
N VAL A 302 -5.05 16.01 -2.62
CA VAL A 302 -4.20 16.23 -3.80
C VAL A 302 -3.67 17.65 -3.84
N THR A 303 -4.49 18.63 -3.49
CA THR A 303 -4.11 20.05 -3.50
C THR A 303 -3.06 20.35 -2.42
N SER A 304 -3.22 19.78 -1.20
CA SER A 304 -2.25 19.97 -0.12
C SER A 304 -0.90 19.32 -0.42
N GLU A 305 -0.91 18.07 -0.92
CA GLU A 305 0.31 17.31 -1.15
C GLU A 305 1.12 17.79 -2.36
N THR A 306 0.46 18.35 -3.37
CA THR A 306 1.18 18.90 -4.54
C THR A 306 2.06 20.08 -4.15
N ALA A 307 1.69 20.83 -3.11
CA ALA A 307 2.52 21.92 -2.58
C ALA A 307 3.79 21.42 -1.85
N PHE A 308 3.76 20.17 -1.31
CA PHE A 308 4.83 19.56 -0.54
C PHE A 308 5.10 18.13 -0.99
N ALA A 309 5.47 17.96 -2.27
CA ALA A 309 5.67 16.64 -2.87
C ALA A 309 6.72 15.83 -2.12
N GLU A 310 6.38 14.59 -1.77
CA GLU A 310 7.33 13.62 -1.21
C GLU A 310 8.42 13.29 -2.24
N ILE A 311 9.67 13.27 -1.79
CA ILE A 311 10.81 12.86 -2.62
C ILE A 311 11.08 11.38 -2.35
N ASP A 312 11.12 10.56 -3.40
CA ASP A 312 11.68 9.20 -3.32
C ASP A 312 13.20 9.30 -3.16
N LEU A 313 13.65 9.30 -1.90
CA LEU A 313 15.06 9.43 -1.55
C LEU A 313 15.91 8.31 -2.17
N ASP A 314 15.40 7.07 -2.23
CA ASP A 314 16.14 5.95 -2.82
C ASP A 314 16.33 6.14 -4.33
N GLN A 315 15.31 6.62 -5.04
CA GLN A 315 15.42 6.95 -6.45
C GLN A 315 16.38 8.12 -6.67
N LEU A 316 16.30 9.19 -5.86
CA LEU A 316 17.20 10.34 -5.96
C LEU A 316 18.66 9.93 -5.74
N LEU A 317 18.95 9.15 -4.71
CA LEU A 317 20.32 8.71 -4.40
C LEU A 317 20.90 7.81 -5.48
N ARG A 318 20.09 7.03 -6.20
CA ARG A 318 20.55 6.23 -7.35
C ARG A 318 21.06 7.08 -8.52
N THR A 319 20.71 8.36 -8.60
CA THR A 319 21.24 9.28 -9.62
C THR A 319 22.66 9.75 -9.30
N VAL A 320 23.09 9.61 -8.04
CA VAL A 320 24.45 9.95 -7.58
C VAL A 320 25.28 8.68 -7.53
N PRO A 321 26.36 8.54 -8.35
CA PRO A 321 27.17 7.33 -8.35
C PRO A 321 27.72 7.01 -6.95
N GLY A 322 27.53 5.76 -6.51
CA GLY A 322 27.99 5.29 -5.21
C GLY A 322 27.05 5.62 -4.03
N ALA A 323 26.13 6.57 -4.16
CA ALA A 323 25.22 6.93 -3.08
C ALA A 323 24.05 5.94 -2.94
N GLY A 324 23.51 5.82 -1.73
CA GLY A 324 22.36 4.99 -1.46
C GLY A 324 21.92 4.96 0.00
N VAL A 325 20.87 4.18 0.25
CA VAL A 325 20.39 3.89 1.62
C VAL A 325 20.80 2.47 1.98
N LEU A 326 21.34 2.28 3.18
CA LEU A 326 21.76 0.99 3.71
C LEU A 326 20.97 0.69 4.99
N SER A 327 20.46 -0.53 5.12
CA SER A 327 19.90 -1.02 6.37
C SER A 327 20.83 -2.01 7.02
N LEU A 328 21.16 -1.78 8.32
CA LEU A 328 21.95 -2.70 9.13
C LEU A 328 21.05 -3.34 10.18
N GLN A 329 20.87 -4.65 10.12
CA GLN A 329 20.14 -5.43 11.11
C GLN A 329 21.10 -5.84 12.23
N ILE A 330 20.90 -5.33 13.44
CA ILE A 330 21.80 -5.58 14.57
C ILE A 330 21.83 -7.07 14.95
N ARG A 331 20.74 -7.80 14.77
CA ARG A 331 20.69 -9.26 15.01
C ARG A 331 21.71 -10.07 14.19
N ASN A 332 22.14 -9.56 13.05
CA ASN A 332 23.18 -10.18 12.21
C ASN A 332 24.60 -9.83 12.70
N HIS A 333 24.69 -8.95 13.68
CA HIS A 333 25.94 -8.42 14.23
C HIS A 333 25.88 -8.34 15.75
N PRO A 334 25.83 -9.48 16.48
CA PRO A 334 25.61 -9.53 17.93
C PRO A 334 26.65 -8.73 18.74
N VAL A 335 27.85 -8.55 18.21
CA VAL A 335 28.92 -7.73 18.81
C VAL A 335 28.49 -6.27 19.05
N LEU A 336 27.53 -5.76 18.30
CA LEU A 336 27.03 -4.40 18.42
C LEU A 336 25.93 -4.23 19.49
N VAL A 337 25.39 -5.32 20.01
CA VAL A 337 24.34 -5.27 21.04
C VAL A 337 24.89 -4.66 22.33
N GLY A 338 24.18 -3.68 22.88
CA GLY A 338 24.60 -2.93 24.07
C GLY A 338 25.66 -1.86 23.81
N GLN A 339 26.14 -1.71 22.58
CA GLN A 339 27.06 -0.61 22.23
C GLN A 339 26.26 0.66 21.95
N PRO A 340 26.80 1.87 22.26
CA PRO A 340 26.20 3.12 21.86
C PRO A 340 26.28 3.29 20.34
N LEU A 341 25.32 3.98 19.76
CA LEU A 341 25.25 4.24 18.31
C LEU A 341 26.55 4.90 17.80
N ALA A 342 27.12 5.83 18.57
CA ALA A 342 28.39 6.49 18.26
C ALA A 342 29.56 5.53 18.05
N SER A 343 29.50 4.31 18.61
CA SER A 343 30.58 3.31 18.43
C SER A 343 30.69 2.77 17.01
N LEU A 344 29.65 2.96 16.20
CA LEU A 344 29.62 2.53 14.80
C LEU A 344 30.43 3.45 13.89
N PHE A 345 30.80 4.63 14.36
CA PHE A 345 31.38 5.67 13.53
C PHE A 345 32.73 6.11 14.06
N LYS A 346 33.68 6.27 13.15
CA LYS A 346 34.99 6.85 13.51
C LYS A 346 34.86 8.34 13.77
N PRO A 347 35.73 8.94 14.60
CA PRO A 347 35.69 10.35 14.96
C PRO A 347 35.71 11.33 13.76
N ASN A 348 36.04 10.87 12.55
CA ASN A 348 36.15 11.69 11.34
C ASN A 348 35.28 11.16 10.18
N VAL A 349 34.37 10.22 10.43
CA VAL A 349 33.46 9.68 9.41
C VAL A 349 32.04 9.97 9.85
N ASP A 350 31.47 10.99 9.25
CA ASP A 350 30.07 11.37 9.50
C ASP A 350 29.16 10.44 8.69
N ILE A 351 28.64 9.38 9.34
CA ILE A 351 27.63 8.52 8.74
C ILE A 351 26.28 8.93 9.31
N PRO A 352 25.46 9.62 8.54
CA PRO A 352 24.16 10.01 9.00
C PRO A 352 23.26 8.78 9.18
N VAL A 353 22.88 8.48 10.43
CA VAL A 353 21.83 7.52 10.75
C VAL A 353 20.50 8.27 10.70
N PHE A 354 19.79 8.03 9.63
CA PHE A 354 18.52 8.66 9.35
C PHE A 354 17.43 8.22 10.34
N ALA A 355 17.38 6.92 10.64
CA ALA A 355 16.41 6.35 11.57
C ALA A 355 16.90 5.03 12.17
N LEU A 356 16.31 4.65 13.30
CA LEU A 356 16.42 3.35 13.91
C LEU A 356 15.02 2.76 14.07
N SER A 357 14.80 1.56 13.51
CA SER A 357 13.56 0.80 13.73
C SER A 357 13.74 -0.10 14.94
N ARG A 358 12.87 0.07 15.95
CA ARG A 358 12.79 -0.71 17.21
C ARG A 358 11.33 -0.96 17.56
N ASP A 359 10.95 -2.19 17.86
CA ASP A 359 9.60 -2.56 18.31
C ASP A 359 8.47 -2.04 17.39
N ASN A 360 8.66 -2.11 16.06
CA ASN A 360 7.76 -1.55 15.04
C ASN A 360 7.62 0.00 15.04
N SER A 361 8.42 0.71 15.80
CA SER A 361 8.47 2.16 15.82
C SER A 361 9.74 2.65 15.14
N LEU A 362 9.68 3.80 14.46
CA LEU A 362 10.84 4.50 13.92
C LEU A 362 11.26 5.62 14.88
N LEU A 363 12.50 5.55 15.32
CA LEU A 363 13.17 6.63 16.03
C LEU A 363 13.97 7.44 14.99
N TRP A 364 13.52 8.65 14.71
CA TRP A 364 14.17 9.55 13.77
C TRP A 364 15.36 10.23 14.44
N ASN A 365 16.45 10.39 13.71
CA ASN A 365 17.68 11.01 14.19
C ASN A 365 18.06 10.50 15.60
N PRO A 366 18.31 9.20 15.77
CA PRO A 366 18.59 8.62 17.08
C PRO A 366 19.85 9.25 17.67
N SER A 367 19.84 9.47 18.99
CA SER A 367 21.00 10.01 19.71
C SER A 367 22.21 9.08 19.63
N ASP A 368 23.40 9.65 19.52
CA ASP A 368 24.68 8.94 19.50
C ASP A 368 24.91 8.05 20.74
N GLU A 369 24.29 8.40 21.87
CA GLU A 369 24.36 7.64 23.12
C GLU A 369 23.38 6.46 23.17
N LEU A 370 22.48 6.34 22.19
CA LEU A 370 21.48 5.29 22.14
C LEU A 370 22.14 3.90 22.09
N GLN A 371 21.85 3.07 23.07
CA GLN A 371 22.34 1.69 23.09
C GLN A 371 21.55 0.80 22.13
N LEU A 372 22.27 0.07 21.29
CA LEU A 372 21.73 -0.83 20.29
C LEU A 372 21.18 -2.09 20.93
N ARG A 373 20.03 -2.59 20.42
CA ARG A 373 19.39 -3.82 20.84
C ARG A 373 19.39 -4.85 19.70
N TYR A 374 19.23 -6.11 20.04
CA TYR A 374 19.31 -7.23 19.10
C TYR A 374 18.36 -7.10 17.89
N GLU A 375 17.12 -6.64 18.10
CA GLU A 375 16.11 -6.51 17.04
C GLU A 375 16.16 -5.16 16.28
N ASP A 376 17.10 -4.29 16.63
CA ASP A 376 17.20 -2.98 15.97
C ASP A 376 17.61 -3.10 14.50
N VAL A 377 17.05 -2.21 13.68
CA VAL A 377 17.47 -2.01 12.30
C VAL A 377 17.85 -0.54 12.11
N LEU A 378 19.12 -0.28 11.85
CA LEU A 378 19.60 1.06 11.51
C LEU A 378 19.37 1.34 10.04
N ILE A 379 18.97 2.57 9.73
CA ILE A 379 18.82 3.08 8.37
C ILE A 379 19.81 4.23 8.19
N CYS A 380 20.82 4.02 7.35
CA CYS A 380 21.87 4.97 7.05
C CYS A 380 21.81 5.39 5.58
N TYR A 381 22.23 6.61 5.27
CA TYR A 381 22.37 7.06 3.88
C TYR A 381 23.73 7.70 3.64
N GLY A 382 24.20 7.68 2.39
CA GLY A 382 25.47 8.26 2.01
C GLY A 382 26.19 7.48 0.91
N GLU A 383 27.49 7.65 0.80
CA GLU A 383 28.32 6.88 -0.12
C GLU A 383 28.43 5.41 0.39
N LEU A 384 27.94 4.45 -0.42
CA LEU A 384 27.78 3.06 0.00
C LEU A 384 29.09 2.34 0.34
N THR A 385 30.18 2.69 -0.33
CA THR A 385 31.51 2.10 -0.06
C THR A 385 32.06 2.58 1.28
N GLU A 386 31.91 3.87 1.56
CA GLU A 386 32.30 4.47 2.84
C GLU A 386 31.46 3.91 3.99
N LEU A 387 30.13 3.85 3.82
CA LEU A 387 29.21 3.26 4.78
C LEU A 387 29.60 1.82 5.13
N ARG A 388 29.81 0.99 4.13
CA ARG A 388 30.17 -0.43 4.32
C ARG A 388 31.54 -0.58 4.96
N THR A 389 32.49 0.26 4.59
CA THR A 389 33.86 0.21 5.16
C THR A 389 33.86 0.61 6.63
N SER A 390 33.16 1.70 6.98
CA SER A 390 33.07 2.18 8.37
C SER A 390 32.32 1.17 9.25
N LEU A 391 31.20 0.62 8.79
CA LEU A 391 30.47 -0.39 9.53
C LEU A 391 31.30 -1.67 9.76
N ARG A 392 32.04 -2.12 8.73
CA ARG A 392 32.95 -3.28 8.89
C ARG A 392 34.06 -3.01 9.91
N GLN A 393 34.64 -1.83 9.87
CA GLN A 393 35.69 -1.45 10.82
C GLN A 393 35.14 -1.35 12.24
N ALA A 394 33.98 -0.75 12.43
CA ALA A 394 33.33 -0.67 13.75
C ALA A 394 33.09 -2.08 14.34
N MET A 395 32.73 -3.06 13.52
CA MET A 395 32.57 -4.45 13.97
C MET A 395 33.89 -5.11 14.37
N LEU A 396 35.01 -4.71 13.79
CA LEU A 396 36.34 -5.22 14.13
C LEU A 396 36.92 -4.57 15.39
N ASP A 397 36.58 -3.30 15.62
CA ASP A 397 37.13 -2.49 16.70
C ASP A 397 36.41 -2.73 18.07
N VAL A 398 35.26 -3.42 18.06
CA VAL A 398 34.58 -3.79 19.32
C VAL A 398 35.33 -4.92 20.01
N PRO A 399 35.78 -4.75 21.27
CA PRO A 399 36.46 -5.79 21.99
C PRO A 399 35.59 -7.05 22.11
N GLN A 400 36.11 -8.20 21.70
CA GLN A 400 35.46 -9.51 21.89
C GLN A 400 35.39 -9.86 23.39
N LYS A 401 34.50 -9.22 24.14
CA LYS A 401 34.11 -9.75 25.47
C LYS A 401 33.15 -10.89 25.24
N ALA A 402 33.52 -12.03 25.89
CA ALA A 402 32.85 -13.32 25.81
C ALA A 402 31.33 -13.20 25.73
N PHE A 403 30.77 -13.72 24.64
CA PHE A 403 29.33 -13.86 24.46
C PHE A 403 28.86 -15.07 25.24
N ASP A 404 28.22 -14.87 26.39
CA ASP A 404 27.25 -15.81 26.91
C ASP A 404 25.98 -15.62 26.04
N VAL A 405 25.84 -16.45 25.02
CA VAL A 405 24.57 -16.60 24.30
C VAL A 405 23.58 -17.21 25.32
N PRO A 406 22.46 -16.56 25.65
CA PRO A 406 21.42 -17.19 26.44
C PRO A 406 20.93 -18.42 25.66
N THR A 407 21.23 -19.60 26.16
CA THR A 407 20.66 -20.84 25.65
C THR A 407 19.15 -20.81 25.85
N SER A 408 18.42 -21.28 24.85
CA SER A 408 16.97 -21.26 24.71
C SER A 408 16.19 -22.06 25.77
N GLU A 409 16.73 -22.26 26.97
CA GLU A 409 16.12 -23.07 28.05
C GLU A 409 15.56 -22.27 29.24
N GLU A 410 15.67 -20.91 29.26
CA GLU A 410 15.19 -20.14 30.42
C GLU A 410 13.88 -19.33 30.15
N THR A 411 13.11 -19.67 29.13
CA THR A 411 11.83 -18.99 28.85
C THR A 411 10.60 -19.86 29.18
N ASN A 412 10.72 -20.82 30.08
CA ASN A 412 9.57 -21.56 30.65
C ASN A 412 9.71 -21.65 32.18
N ALA A 413 9.46 -20.56 32.86
CA ALA A 413 9.10 -20.53 34.28
C ALA A 413 8.10 -19.39 34.54
#